data_36fa0157bd260ed018d2ba0b3da93f27
#
_entry.id   36fa0157bd260ed018d2ba0b3da93f27
#
_cell.length_a   1.000
_cell.length_b   1.000
_cell.length_c   1.000
_cell.angle_alpha   90.00
_cell.angle_beta   90.00
_cell.angle_gamma   90.00
#
_symmetry.space_group_name_H-M   'P 1'
#
loop_
_entity.id
_entity.type
_entity.pdbx_description
1 polymer ?
#
loop_
_entity_poly.entity_id
_entity_poly.type
_entity_poly.pdbx_seq_one_letter_code
_entity_poly.pdbx_strand_id
1 'polypeptide(L)'
;EEIEVLDLPATGGLSFRWRGCWPKLAMFKSRLLDGVDLALYLDLDVVIVGSLDPIIDHARKNAGLHILREWNPSIWGLVPLSWRPDRGGQSSMVAWRPGEQDHLFADVLADPEPAYKRWRNDQRYIQQKARDGHYFPPDFGISFRRHCVWHYPLNLIFRKVKKPKGPAVVVFHGKPKPSDLTRDDQSRWGTKYRYGFGPVDWVKAYWRRGLDAPKKVRAPADLDDQGRARHLSS
;
A
#
# COMPACT_ATOMS: atom_id res chain seq x y z
N GLU A 1 7.53 4.87 18.90
CA GLU A 1 7.53 5.38 17.51
C GLU A 1 6.68 6.65 17.46
N GLU A 2 7.21 7.68 16.86
CA GLU A 2 6.54 8.95 16.66
C GLU A 2 5.81 8.92 15.31
N ILE A 3 4.52 9.27 15.29
CA ILE A 3 3.72 9.34 14.07
C ILE A 3 3.53 10.82 13.75
N GLU A 4 4.03 11.24 12.61
CA GLU A 4 3.78 12.56 12.06
C GLU A 4 2.55 12.51 11.14
N VAL A 5 1.60 13.42 11.36
CA VAL A 5 0.42 13.57 10.51
C VAL A 5 0.71 14.69 9.49
N LEU A 6 0.73 14.31 8.22
CA LEU A 6 0.92 15.24 7.12
C LEU A 6 -0.42 15.56 6.47
N ASP A 7 -0.74 16.84 6.35
CA ASP A 7 -1.92 17.27 5.62
C ASP A 7 -1.73 17.09 4.11
N LEU A 8 -2.78 16.65 3.44
CA LEU A 8 -2.78 16.62 1.98
C LEU A 8 -2.59 18.05 1.43
N PRO A 9 -1.71 18.23 0.44
CA PRO A 9 -1.50 19.53 -0.15
C PRO A 9 -2.81 20.15 -0.62
N ALA A 10 -3.08 21.38 -0.17
CA ALA A 10 -4.21 22.14 -0.67
C ALA A 10 -4.10 22.26 -2.20
N THR A 11 -5.15 21.93 -2.91
CA THR A 11 -5.26 22.08 -4.36
C THR A 11 -5.62 23.52 -4.66
N GLY A 12 -4.67 24.44 -4.52
CA GLY A 12 -4.77 25.90 -4.62
C GLY A 12 -5.97 26.45 -5.38
N GLY A 13 -7.08 26.68 -4.68
CA GLY A 13 -8.24 27.47 -5.18
C GLY A 13 -9.06 26.90 -6.34
N LEU A 14 -8.63 25.83 -6.96
CA LEU A 14 -9.38 25.14 -8.02
C LEU A 14 -10.42 24.21 -7.38
N SER A 15 -11.63 24.18 -7.92
CA SER A 15 -12.72 23.25 -7.54
C SER A 15 -12.37 21.77 -7.86
N PHE A 16 -11.12 21.41 -7.73
CA PHE A 16 -10.56 20.10 -8.01
C PHE A 16 -10.93 19.13 -6.90
N ARG A 17 -11.75 18.16 -7.22
CA ARG A 17 -12.07 17.05 -6.32
C ARG A 17 -11.29 15.82 -6.73
N TRP A 18 -10.43 15.35 -5.81
CA TRP A 18 -9.79 14.05 -5.94
C TRP A 18 -10.84 12.94 -6.09
N ARG A 19 -10.64 12.04 -7.05
CA ARG A 19 -11.52 10.88 -7.27
C ARG A 19 -10.92 9.62 -6.66
N GLY A 20 -11.69 8.92 -5.82
CA GLY A 20 -11.33 7.59 -5.31
C GLY A 20 -9.94 7.53 -4.66
N CYS A 21 -9.03 6.75 -5.26
CA CYS A 21 -7.68 6.49 -4.74
C CYS A 21 -6.60 7.48 -5.21
N TRP A 22 -6.94 8.45 -6.06
CA TRP A 22 -6.00 9.42 -6.63
C TRP A 22 -5.30 10.35 -5.63
N PRO A 23 -5.88 10.69 -4.44
CA PRO A 23 -5.18 11.46 -3.41
C PRO A 23 -3.85 10.85 -2.97
N LYS A 24 -3.71 9.54 -3.13
CA LYS A 24 -2.48 8.80 -2.85
C LYS A 24 -1.26 9.35 -3.58
N LEU A 25 -1.43 9.93 -4.77
CA LEU A 25 -0.33 10.51 -5.53
C LEU A 25 0.39 11.65 -4.77
N ALA A 26 -0.25 12.26 -3.76
CA ALA A 26 0.38 13.27 -2.92
C ALA A 26 1.64 12.75 -2.21
N MET A 27 1.77 11.42 -2.02
CA MET A 27 2.97 10.81 -1.45
C MET A 27 4.24 11.11 -2.27
N PHE A 28 4.11 11.41 -3.57
CA PHE A 28 5.24 11.74 -4.45
C PHE A 28 5.66 13.21 -4.39
N LYS A 29 4.98 14.05 -3.62
CA LYS A 29 5.40 15.44 -3.42
C LYS A 29 6.63 15.47 -2.51
N SER A 30 7.82 15.69 -3.07
CA SER A 30 9.10 15.63 -2.35
C SER A 30 9.15 16.53 -1.12
N ARG A 31 8.54 17.73 -1.18
CA ARG A 31 8.46 18.65 -0.03
C ARG A 31 7.80 18.08 1.23
N LEU A 32 6.96 17.03 1.10
CA LEU A 32 6.38 16.34 2.26
C LEU A 32 7.38 15.40 2.93
N LEU A 33 8.47 15.09 2.24
CA LEU A 33 9.48 14.10 2.62
C LEU A 33 10.86 14.75 2.69
N ASP A 34 10.91 16.02 3.08
CA ASP A 34 12.16 16.76 3.16
C ASP A 34 13.12 16.11 4.17
N GLY A 35 14.38 15.92 3.79
CA GLY A 35 15.36 15.20 4.59
C GLY A 35 15.24 13.67 4.59
N VAL A 36 14.32 13.09 3.81
CA VAL A 36 14.14 11.64 3.68
C VAL A 36 14.89 11.12 2.45
N ASP A 37 15.84 10.19 2.65
CA ASP A 37 16.63 9.58 1.55
C ASP A 37 15.84 8.54 0.75
N LEU A 38 14.95 7.81 1.42
CA LEU A 38 14.14 6.74 0.85
C LEU A 38 12.78 6.71 1.52
N ALA A 39 11.72 6.76 0.72
CA ALA A 39 10.35 6.58 1.16
C ALA A 39 9.85 5.17 0.89
N LEU A 40 9.18 4.57 1.86
CA LEU A 40 8.42 3.32 1.71
C LEU A 40 6.97 3.57 2.08
N TYR A 41 6.10 3.52 1.09
CA TYR A 41 4.66 3.65 1.27
C TYR A 41 3.99 2.29 1.43
N LEU A 42 3.10 2.20 2.39
CA LEU A 42 2.23 1.03 2.62
C LEU A 42 0.77 1.48 2.71
N ASP A 43 -0.13 0.79 2.01
CA ASP A 43 -1.57 1.02 2.16
C ASP A 43 -2.04 0.65 3.58
N LEU A 44 -3.13 1.27 4.04
CA LEU A 44 -3.72 0.98 5.35
C LEU A 44 -4.28 -0.45 5.49
N ASP A 45 -4.47 -1.13 4.38
CA ASP A 45 -4.93 -2.52 4.33
C ASP A 45 -3.78 -3.51 4.11
N VAL A 46 -2.61 -3.18 4.62
CA VAL A 46 -1.43 -4.04 4.67
C VAL A 46 -1.16 -4.48 6.10
N VAL A 47 -0.76 -5.73 6.28
CA VAL A 47 -0.31 -6.27 7.58
C VAL A 47 1.17 -6.64 7.46
N ILE A 48 2.01 -6.05 8.31
CA ILE A 48 3.43 -6.33 8.39
C ILE A 48 3.60 -7.60 9.23
N VAL A 49 4.17 -8.65 8.66
CA VAL A 49 4.34 -9.96 9.31
C VAL A 49 5.79 -10.37 9.49
N GLY A 50 6.72 -9.63 8.91
CA GLY A 50 8.17 -9.84 9.00
C GLY A 50 8.93 -8.52 9.05
N SER A 51 10.28 -8.57 9.02
CA SER A 51 11.11 -7.37 8.93
C SER A 51 10.94 -6.67 7.58
N LEU A 52 10.94 -5.33 7.61
CA LEU A 52 10.95 -4.48 6.42
C LEU A 52 12.39 -4.23 5.90
N ASP A 53 13.42 -4.60 6.66
CA ASP A 53 14.82 -4.34 6.31
C ASP A 53 15.21 -4.86 4.93
N PRO A 54 14.83 -6.09 4.53
CA PRO A 54 15.14 -6.59 3.17
C PRO A 54 14.52 -5.73 2.06
N ILE A 55 13.34 -5.16 2.30
CA ILE A 55 12.64 -4.26 1.35
C ILE A 55 13.40 -2.95 1.23
N ILE A 56 13.76 -2.37 2.38
CA ILE A 56 14.50 -1.11 2.48
C ILE A 56 15.87 -1.25 1.83
N ASP A 57 16.59 -2.32 2.15
CA ASP A 57 17.93 -2.59 1.58
C ASP A 57 17.87 -2.79 0.06
N HIS A 58 16.83 -3.49 -0.42
CA HIS A 58 16.62 -3.67 -1.86
C HIS A 58 16.39 -2.32 -2.56
N ALA A 59 15.51 -1.48 -2.01
CA ALA A 59 15.20 -0.18 -2.58
C ALA A 59 16.38 0.82 -2.48
N ARG A 60 17.22 0.69 -1.45
CA ARG A 60 18.46 1.50 -1.34
C ARG A 60 19.52 1.13 -2.38
N LYS A 61 19.66 -0.16 -2.69
CA LYS A 61 20.65 -0.68 -3.64
C LYS A 61 20.28 -0.42 -5.10
N ASN A 62 18.99 -0.29 -5.38
CA ASN A 62 18.47 -0.14 -6.74
C ASN A 62 17.78 1.22 -6.88
N ALA A 63 18.13 1.97 -7.92
CA ALA A 63 17.48 3.25 -8.22
C ALA A 63 16.04 3.04 -8.75
N GLY A 64 15.28 4.12 -8.85
CA GLY A 64 13.95 4.14 -9.45
C GLY A 64 12.82 3.82 -8.48
N LEU A 65 11.63 3.64 -9.02
CA LEU A 65 10.42 3.32 -8.28
C LEU A 65 10.22 1.81 -8.20
N HIS A 66 10.08 1.27 -7.00
CA HIS A 66 9.79 -0.13 -6.76
C HIS A 66 8.33 -0.32 -6.36
N ILE A 67 7.65 -1.28 -7.00
CA ILE A 67 6.23 -1.58 -6.76
C ILE A 67 6.02 -3.10 -6.69
N LEU A 68 5.01 -3.57 -5.94
CA LEU A 68 4.67 -4.99 -5.99
C LEU A 68 4.14 -5.38 -7.37
N ARG A 69 4.40 -6.63 -7.79
CA ARG A 69 3.71 -7.21 -8.94
C ARG A 69 2.31 -7.68 -8.52
N GLU A 70 1.28 -7.37 -9.31
CA GLU A 70 -0.08 -7.86 -9.07
C GLU A 70 -0.14 -9.38 -9.18
N TRP A 71 -0.76 -10.02 -8.19
CA TRP A 71 -0.83 -11.49 -8.12
C TRP A 71 -1.86 -12.08 -9.07
N ASN A 72 -1.46 -13.10 -9.78
CA ASN A 72 -2.39 -13.89 -10.58
C ASN A 72 -3.38 -14.66 -9.68
N PRO A 73 -4.62 -14.93 -10.18
CA PRO A 73 -5.47 -15.95 -9.58
C PRO A 73 -4.71 -17.27 -9.46
N SER A 74 -4.96 -18.00 -8.42
CA SER A 74 -4.18 -19.18 -8.08
C SER A 74 -4.34 -20.36 -9.05
N ILE A 75 -5.40 -20.37 -9.87
CA ILE A 75 -5.48 -21.31 -11.00
C ILE A 75 -4.26 -21.19 -11.94
N TRP A 76 -3.69 -19.99 -12.04
CA TRP A 76 -2.45 -19.75 -12.77
C TRP A 76 -1.23 -20.33 -12.07
N GLY A 77 -1.34 -20.80 -10.80
CA GLY A 77 -0.28 -21.54 -10.13
C GLY A 77 0.05 -22.87 -10.78
N LEU A 78 -0.89 -23.44 -11.55
CA LEU A 78 -0.72 -24.67 -12.32
C LEU A 78 -0.06 -24.44 -13.69
N VAL A 79 0.18 -23.19 -14.07
CA VAL A 79 0.73 -22.81 -15.38
C VAL A 79 2.17 -22.31 -15.20
N PRO A 80 3.11 -22.64 -16.08
CA PRO A 80 4.46 -22.12 -16.07
C PRO A 80 4.50 -20.59 -15.93
N LEU A 81 5.48 -20.05 -15.21
CA LEU A 81 5.57 -18.63 -14.91
C LEU A 81 5.58 -17.76 -16.18
N SER A 82 6.25 -18.22 -17.22
CA SER A 82 6.33 -17.56 -18.53
C SER A 82 4.99 -17.43 -19.27
N TRP A 83 4.01 -18.25 -18.93
CA TRP A 83 2.69 -18.24 -19.54
C TRP A 83 1.66 -17.45 -18.72
N ARG A 84 2.06 -17.01 -17.53
CA ARG A 84 1.15 -16.22 -16.67
C ARG A 84 1.04 -14.81 -17.19
N PRO A 85 -0.18 -14.25 -17.31
CA PRO A 85 -0.35 -12.88 -17.77
C PRO A 85 0.33 -11.90 -16.81
N ASP A 86 1.02 -10.92 -17.34
CA ASP A 86 1.45 -9.77 -16.55
C ASP A 86 0.24 -8.90 -16.22
N ARG A 87 -0.10 -8.87 -14.93
CA ARG A 87 -1.23 -8.07 -14.43
C ARG A 87 -0.81 -6.66 -14.03
N GLY A 88 0.46 -6.36 -14.15
CA GLY A 88 1.06 -5.09 -13.83
C GLY A 88 1.43 -4.92 -12.36
N GLY A 89 1.65 -3.67 -11.95
CA GLY A 89 2.02 -3.31 -10.59
C GLY A 89 0.84 -3.24 -9.64
N GLN A 90 1.11 -3.41 -8.35
CA GLN A 90 0.19 -3.28 -7.24
C GLN A 90 0.73 -2.24 -6.25
N SER A 91 0.07 -1.10 -6.15
CA SER A 91 0.56 0.09 -5.44
C SER A 91 0.35 0.07 -3.92
N SER A 92 -0.01 -1.08 -3.33
CA SER A 92 -0.14 -1.18 -1.87
C SER A 92 1.20 -1.17 -1.12
N MET A 93 2.30 -1.38 -1.82
CA MET A 93 3.66 -1.17 -1.34
C MET A 93 4.48 -0.54 -2.46
N VAL A 94 5.04 0.64 -2.20
CA VAL A 94 5.84 1.41 -3.15
C VAL A 94 7.04 2.00 -2.44
N ALA A 95 8.25 1.90 -3.03
CA ALA A 95 9.42 2.60 -2.54
C ALA A 95 10.06 3.44 -3.64
N TRP A 96 10.56 4.62 -3.28
CA TRP A 96 11.22 5.54 -4.18
C TRP A 96 12.09 6.54 -3.39
N ARG A 97 12.99 7.23 -4.06
CA ARG A 97 13.69 8.37 -3.49
C ARG A 97 12.87 9.64 -3.74
N PRO A 98 12.59 10.45 -2.68
CA PRO A 98 11.91 11.73 -2.86
C PRO A 98 12.59 12.59 -3.92
N GLY A 99 11.80 13.26 -4.76
CA GLY A 99 12.28 14.05 -5.90
C GLY A 99 12.32 13.31 -7.24
N GLU A 100 12.59 11.99 -7.26
CA GLU A 100 12.67 11.24 -8.53
C GLU A 100 11.32 11.10 -9.24
N GLN A 101 10.21 11.11 -8.48
CA GLN A 101 8.88 10.81 -9.00
C GLN A 101 7.86 11.96 -8.82
N ASP A 102 8.31 13.17 -8.53
CA ASP A 102 7.45 14.35 -8.28
C ASP A 102 6.48 14.64 -9.43
N HIS A 103 6.89 14.32 -10.67
CA HIS A 103 6.05 14.49 -11.86
C HIS A 103 4.74 13.69 -11.77
N LEU A 104 4.71 12.55 -11.06
CA LEU A 104 3.50 11.74 -10.90
C LEU A 104 2.38 12.52 -10.18
N PHE A 105 2.75 13.35 -9.22
CA PHE A 105 1.80 14.21 -8.54
C PHE A 105 1.56 15.52 -9.31
N ALA A 106 2.63 16.17 -9.78
CA ALA A 106 2.58 17.46 -10.44
C ALA A 106 1.70 17.45 -11.71
N ASP A 107 1.85 16.42 -12.55
CA ASP A 107 1.07 16.30 -13.79
C ASP A 107 -0.44 16.17 -13.53
N VAL A 108 -0.83 15.39 -12.52
CA VAL A 108 -2.25 15.23 -12.17
C VAL A 108 -2.78 16.44 -11.42
N LEU A 109 -1.95 17.14 -10.65
CA LEU A 109 -2.35 18.37 -10.00
C LEU A 109 -2.61 19.49 -11.02
N ALA A 110 -1.80 19.57 -12.07
CA ALA A 110 -1.94 20.57 -13.14
C ALA A 110 -3.21 20.35 -13.97
N ASP A 111 -3.46 19.10 -14.41
CA ASP A 111 -4.69 18.72 -15.14
C ASP A 111 -5.02 17.22 -14.89
N PRO A 112 -6.01 16.94 -14.05
CA PRO A 112 -6.36 15.55 -13.69
C PRO A 112 -7.19 14.81 -14.75
N GLU A 113 -7.93 15.53 -15.60
CA GLU A 113 -8.90 14.91 -16.51
C GLU A 113 -8.25 13.97 -17.53
N PRO A 114 -7.10 14.26 -18.15
CA PRO A 114 -6.40 13.32 -19.01
C PRO A 114 -6.03 12.03 -18.28
N ALA A 115 -5.56 12.16 -17.04
CA ALA A 115 -5.19 11.01 -16.22
C ALA A 115 -6.43 10.17 -15.89
N TYR A 116 -7.53 10.77 -15.44
CA TYR A 116 -8.77 10.07 -15.10
C TYR A 116 -9.45 9.39 -16.31
N LYS A 117 -9.30 9.97 -17.49
CA LYS A 117 -9.85 9.37 -18.74
C LYS A 117 -9.03 8.19 -19.21
N ARG A 118 -7.68 8.29 -19.08
CA ARG A 118 -6.78 7.27 -19.65
C ARG A 118 -6.55 6.10 -18.71
N TRP A 119 -6.45 6.33 -17.39
CA TRP A 119 -6.15 5.29 -16.42
C TRP A 119 -7.33 5.05 -15.47
N ARG A 120 -7.65 3.79 -15.29
CA ARG A 120 -8.76 3.38 -14.42
C ARG A 120 -8.55 3.78 -12.96
N ASN A 121 -7.29 3.84 -12.50
CA ASN A 121 -6.89 4.13 -11.13
C ASN A 121 -5.43 4.62 -11.07
N ASP A 122 -5.05 5.14 -9.90
CA ASP A 122 -3.70 5.57 -9.56
C ASP A 122 -2.63 4.49 -9.79
N GLN A 123 -2.92 3.24 -9.47
CA GLN A 123 -2.00 2.11 -9.62
C GLN A 123 -1.52 1.92 -11.06
N ARG A 124 -2.44 1.98 -12.03
CA ARG A 124 -2.11 1.90 -13.47
C ARG A 124 -1.35 3.13 -13.94
N TYR A 125 -1.72 4.29 -13.42
CA TYR A 125 -1.04 5.53 -13.71
C TYR A 125 0.41 5.48 -13.21
N ILE A 126 0.63 5.18 -11.92
CA ILE A 126 1.96 5.04 -11.31
C ILE A 126 2.81 4.08 -12.15
N GLN A 127 2.30 2.87 -12.43
CA GLN A 127 3.05 1.85 -13.16
C GLN A 127 3.51 2.32 -14.54
N GLN A 128 2.68 3.09 -15.26
CA GLN A 128 2.97 3.48 -16.65
C GLN A 128 3.74 4.78 -16.75
N LYS A 129 3.68 5.64 -15.74
CA LYS A 129 4.29 6.97 -15.74
C LYS A 129 5.53 7.07 -14.87
N ALA A 130 5.77 6.12 -13.97
CA ALA A 130 6.97 6.12 -13.16
C ALA A 130 8.22 6.06 -14.05
N ARG A 131 9.24 6.83 -13.67
CA ARG A 131 10.59 6.74 -14.23
C ARG A 131 11.31 5.57 -13.56
N ASP A 132 11.99 4.75 -14.34
CA ASP A 132 12.72 3.57 -13.84
C ASP A 132 11.90 2.71 -12.89
N GLY A 133 10.71 2.27 -13.38
CA GLY A 133 9.81 1.45 -12.59
C GLY A 133 10.23 -0.02 -12.56
N HIS A 134 10.41 -0.58 -11.36
CA HIS A 134 10.81 -1.97 -11.12
C HIS A 134 9.78 -2.70 -10.26
N TYR A 135 9.72 -4.03 -10.38
CA TYR A 135 8.96 -4.84 -9.45
C TYR A 135 9.85 -5.27 -8.29
N PHE A 136 9.27 -5.24 -7.08
CA PHE A 136 9.87 -5.93 -5.96
C PHE A 136 10.00 -7.43 -6.20
N PRO A 137 10.98 -8.11 -5.57
CA PRO A 137 11.00 -9.57 -5.47
C PRO A 137 9.65 -10.11 -4.98
N PRO A 138 9.15 -11.22 -5.56
CA PRO A 138 7.82 -11.76 -5.23
C PRO A 138 7.62 -12.09 -3.75
N ASP A 139 8.72 -12.42 -3.05
CA ASP A 139 8.69 -12.84 -1.65
C ASP A 139 8.56 -11.67 -0.66
N PHE A 140 8.69 -10.42 -1.11
CA PHE A 140 8.57 -9.27 -0.21
C PHE A 140 7.13 -8.98 0.21
N GLY A 141 6.17 -9.25 -0.67
CA GLY A 141 4.77 -9.02 -0.37
C GLY A 141 3.84 -10.01 -1.06
N ILE A 142 2.87 -10.50 -0.33
CA ILE A 142 1.90 -11.48 -0.84
C ILE A 142 0.45 -10.99 -0.65
N SER A 143 -0.45 -11.54 -1.45
CA SER A 143 -1.88 -11.31 -1.30
C SER A 143 -2.49 -12.27 -0.28
N PHE A 144 -3.22 -11.73 0.71
CA PHE A 144 -3.97 -12.54 1.66
C PHE A 144 -4.87 -13.54 0.96
N ARG A 145 -5.69 -13.08 0.02
CA ARG A 145 -6.65 -13.93 -0.70
C ARG A 145 -6.03 -14.99 -1.58
N ARG A 146 -4.81 -14.76 -2.09
CA ARG A 146 -4.18 -15.66 -3.05
C ARG A 146 -3.27 -16.68 -2.38
N HIS A 147 -2.71 -16.34 -1.22
CA HIS A 147 -1.65 -17.15 -0.59
C HIS A 147 -2.01 -17.66 0.80
N CYS A 148 -2.90 -16.97 1.54
CA CYS A 148 -3.23 -17.35 2.91
C CYS A 148 -4.54 -18.14 3.02
N VAL A 149 -5.43 -18.05 2.03
CA VAL A 149 -6.76 -18.66 2.05
C VAL A 149 -6.86 -19.72 0.96
N TRP A 150 -7.54 -20.82 1.28
CA TRP A 150 -7.89 -21.83 0.27
C TRP A 150 -8.86 -21.24 -0.76
N HIS A 151 -8.80 -21.78 -1.98
CA HIS A 151 -9.70 -21.33 -3.03
C HIS A 151 -11.10 -21.82 -2.81
N TYR A 152 -12.06 -20.98 -3.22
CA TYR A 152 -13.45 -21.42 -3.31
C TYR A 152 -13.59 -22.56 -4.33
N PRO A 153 -14.32 -23.66 -3.97
CA PRO A 153 -15.11 -23.83 -2.74
C PRO A 153 -14.32 -24.44 -1.55
N LEU A 154 -13.06 -24.79 -1.68
CA LEU A 154 -12.26 -25.48 -0.64
C LEU A 154 -12.13 -24.66 0.65
N ASN A 155 -12.19 -23.33 0.58
CA ASN A 155 -12.18 -22.46 1.76
C ASN A 155 -13.42 -22.61 2.66
N LEU A 156 -14.49 -23.22 2.17
CA LEU A 156 -15.69 -23.54 2.98
C LEU A 156 -15.42 -24.73 3.91
N ILE A 157 -14.55 -25.64 3.48
CA ILE A 157 -14.16 -26.86 4.22
C ILE A 157 -12.89 -26.58 5.04
N PHE A 158 -11.83 -26.09 4.39
CA PHE A 158 -10.54 -25.78 4.99
C PHE A 158 -10.50 -24.34 5.45
N ARG A 159 -11.11 -24.05 6.59
CA ARG A 159 -11.23 -22.69 7.12
C ARG A 159 -9.95 -22.12 7.75
N LYS A 160 -8.96 -22.98 8.02
CA LYS A 160 -7.69 -22.55 8.63
C LYS A 160 -6.90 -21.65 7.69
N VAL A 161 -6.72 -20.41 8.09
CA VAL A 161 -5.90 -19.42 7.38
C VAL A 161 -4.45 -19.57 7.79
N LYS A 162 -3.57 -19.78 6.83
CA LYS A 162 -2.13 -19.94 7.08
C LYS A 162 -1.49 -18.57 7.36
N LYS A 163 -0.72 -18.47 8.44
CA LYS A 163 0.22 -17.38 8.60
C LYS A 163 1.38 -17.62 7.62
N PRO A 164 1.70 -16.66 6.74
CA PRO A 164 2.82 -16.83 5.82
C PRO A 164 4.15 -16.84 6.57
N LYS A 165 5.11 -17.59 6.01
CA LYS A 165 6.50 -17.59 6.47
C LYS A 165 7.36 -17.01 5.33
N GLY A 166 8.20 -16.05 5.63
CA GLY A 166 9.11 -15.43 4.67
C GLY A 166 8.73 -14.02 4.20
N PRO A 167 7.51 -13.77 3.67
CA PRO A 167 7.17 -12.42 3.23
C PRO A 167 7.13 -11.42 4.39
N ALA A 168 7.53 -10.18 4.13
CA ALA A 168 7.46 -9.11 5.11
C ALA A 168 6.06 -8.52 5.24
N VAL A 169 5.28 -8.48 4.14
CA VAL A 169 3.95 -7.86 4.12
C VAL A 169 2.89 -8.75 3.51
N VAL A 170 1.67 -8.65 4.04
CA VAL A 170 0.45 -9.27 3.51
C VAL A 170 -0.54 -8.18 3.12
N VAL A 171 -0.90 -8.15 1.84
CA VAL A 171 -1.79 -7.16 1.25
C VAL A 171 -3.22 -7.67 1.16
N PHE A 172 -4.17 -6.85 1.63
CA PHE A 172 -5.60 -7.13 1.63
C PHE A 172 -6.32 -6.32 0.54
N HIS A 173 -6.07 -6.66 -0.71
CA HIS A 173 -6.72 -5.96 -1.82
C HIS A 173 -8.21 -6.34 -1.96
N GLY A 174 -9.10 -5.35 -1.90
CA GLY A 174 -10.55 -5.56 -1.96
C GLY A 174 -11.12 -6.13 -0.65
N LYS A 175 -11.89 -7.23 -0.72
CA LYS A 175 -12.41 -7.96 0.43
C LYS A 175 -11.72 -9.32 0.56
N PRO A 176 -11.48 -9.81 1.80
CA PRO A 176 -11.72 -9.14 3.08
C PRO A 176 -10.74 -8.01 3.36
N LYS A 177 -11.09 -7.11 4.29
CA LYS A 177 -10.16 -6.17 4.93
C LYS A 177 -9.62 -6.76 6.24
N PRO A 178 -8.47 -6.30 6.78
CA PRO A 178 -7.98 -6.80 8.06
C PRO A 178 -9.03 -6.72 9.18
N SER A 179 -9.82 -5.66 9.23
CA SER A 179 -10.90 -5.48 10.21
C SER A 179 -12.02 -6.53 10.11
N ASP A 180 -12.23 -7.14 8.95
CA ASP A 180 -13.23 -8.21 8.81
C ASP A 180 -12.77 -9.51 9.53
N LEU A 181 -11.45 -9.66 9.79
CA LEU A 181 -10.82 -10.85 10.35
C LEU A 181 -10.57 -10.75 11.86
N THR A 182 -10.78 -9.56 12.45
CA THR A 182 -10.53 -9.31 13.87
C THR A 182 -11.75 -9.51 14.75
N ARG A 183 -12.92 -9.73 14.18
CA ARG A 183 -14.18 -9.99 14.89
C ARG A 183 -14.09 -11.31 15.66
N ASP A 184 -14.78 -11.39 16.81
CA ASP A 184 -14.78 -12.58 17.65
C ASP A 184 -15.82 -13.64 17.20
N ASP A 185 -16.71 -13.28 16.32
CA ASP A 185 -17.76 -14.14 15.79
C ASP A 185 -17.32 -14.91 14.53
N GLN A 186 -18.11 -15.89 14.13
CA GLN A 186 -17.91 -16.68 12.91
C GLN A 186 -18.54 -16.01 11.68
N SER A 187 -18.67 -14.69 11.67
CA SER A 187 -19.28 -13.96 10.57
C SER A 187 -18.45 -14.07 9.28
N ARG A 188 -19.11 -13.84 8.17
CA ARG A 188 -18.49 -13.84 6.85
C ARG A 188 -17.59 -12.60 6.65
N TRP A 189 -16.48 -12.77 5.93
CA TRP A 189 -15.65 -11.67 5.52
C TRP A 189 -16.24 -10.94 4.31
N GLY A 190 -17.17 -10.03 4.55
CA GLY A 190 -17.92 -9.31 3.52
C GLY A 190 -19.13 -10.08 3.00
N THR A 191 -19.63 -9.73 1.82
CA THR A 191 -20.94 -10.17 1.31
C THR A 191 -20.95 -11.55 0.65
N LYS A 192 -19.80 -12.06 0.20
CA LYS A 192 -19.71 -13.28 -0.61
C LYS A 192 -19.06 -14.44 0.17
N TYR A 193 -19.69 -15.63 0.14
CA TYR A 193 -19.16 -16.85 0.78
C TYR A 193 -17.71 -17.19 0.39
N ARG A 194 -17.35 -16.92 -0.84
CA ARG A 194 -15.99 -17.18 -1.37
C ARG A 194 -14.87 -16.45 -0.65
N TYR A 195 -15.17 -15.49 0.22
CA TYR A 195 -14.12 -14.73 0.93
C TYR A 195 -13.64 -15.47 2.17
N GLY A 196 -14.49 -16.23 2.86
CA GLY A 196 -14.19 -16.94 4.09
C GLY A 196 -14.96 -16.42 5.30
N PHE A 197 -14.60 -16.92 6.49
CA PHE A 197 -15.36 -16.74 7.73
C PHE A 197 -14.44 -16.71 8.95
N GLY A 198 -14.93 -16.06 10.01
CA GLY A 198 -14.40 -16.12 11.36
C GLY A 198 -13.10 -15.35 11.58
N PRO A 199 -12.62 -15.34 12.82
CA PRO A 199 -11.40 -14.65 13.18
C PRO A 199 -10.15 -15.31 12.59
N VAL A 200 -9.11 -14.50 12.37
CA VAL A 200 -7.77 -14.96 11.99
C VAL A 200 -6.80 -14.50 13.06
N ASP A 201 -6.37 -15.42 13.92
CA ASP A 201 -5.64 -15.12 15.16
C ASP A 201 -4.40 -14.26 14.95
N TRP A 202 -3.61 -14.56 13.91
CA TRP A 202 -2.39 -13.78 13.66
C TRP A 202 -2.67 -12.35 13.17
N VAL A 203 -3.79 -12.11 12.46
CA VAL A 203 -4.23 -10.77 12.06
C VAL A 203 -4.75 -10.02 13.28
N LYS A 204 -5.54 -10.71 14.13
CA LYS A 204 -6.07 -10.17 15.37
C LYS A 204 -4.94 -9.78 16.34
N ALA A 205 -3.92 -10.63 16.48
CA ALA A 205 -2.75 -10.34 17.30
C ALA A 205 -1.96 -9.13 16.80
N TYR A 206 -1.80 -8.98 15.49
CA TYR A 206 -1.19 -7.79 14.89
C TYR A 206 -1.99 -6.52 15.21
N TRP A 207 -3.32 -6.57 15.04
CA TRP A 207 -4.20 -5.43 15.27
C TRP A 207 -4.20 -4.97 16.73
N ARG A 208 -4.21 -5.92 17.68
CA ARG A 208 -4.13 -5.63 19.12
C ARG A 208 -2.81 -4.92 19.47
N ARG A 209 -1.67 -5.38 18.98
CA ARG A 209 -0.38 -4.71 19.21
C ARG A 209 -0.40 -3.25 18.73
N GLY A 210 -1.03 -2.97 17.60
CA GLY A 210 -1.18 -1.61 17.08
C GLY A 210 -2.07 -0.72 17.96
N LEU A 211 -3.07 -1.30 18.65
CA LEU A 211 -3.94 -0.56 19.58
C LEU A 211 -3.25 -0.27 20.91
N ASP A 212 -2.40 -1.19 21.36
CA ASP A 212 -1.66 -1.09 22.64
C ASP A 212 -0.38 -0.24 22.53
N ALA A 213 0.06 0.06 21.30
CA ALA A 213 1.23 0.91 21.08
C ALA A 213 0.95 2.37 21.51
N PRO A 214 1.88 3.02 22.25
CA PRO A 214 1.71 4.41 22.64
C PRO A 214 1.61 5.30 21.38
N LYS A 215 0.48 5.99 21.25
CA LYS A 215 0.22 6.93 20.15
C LYS A 215 0.88 8.27 20.49
N LYS A 216 2.13 8.48 20.11
CA LYS A 216 2.70 9.83 20.04
C LYS A 216 2.34 10.40 18.67
N VAL A 217 1.34 11.25 18.64
CA VAL A 217 1.01 12.06 17.45
C VAL A 217 1.76 13.37 17.60
N ARG A 218 2.70 13.65 16.71
CA ARG A 218 3.31 14.97 16.61
C ARG A 218 2.26 15.89 15.98
N ALA A 219 1.98 17.01 16.62
CA ALA A 219 1.17 18.05 16.01
C ALA A 219 1.82 18.47 14.67
N PRO A 220 1.03 18.81 13.63
CA PRO A 220 1.58 19.35 12.40
C PRO A 220 2.55 20.49 12.76
N ALA A 221 3.76 20.46 12.22
CA ALA A 221 4.67 21.57 12.40
C ALA A 221 3.98 22.83 11.87
N ASP A 222 3.91 23.89 12.69
CA ASP A 222 3.45 25.21 12.23
C ASP A 222 4.32 25.64 11.06
N LEU A 223 3.80 25.50 9.87
CA LEU A 223 4.44 25.93 8.66
C LEU A 223 4.19 27.45 8.51
N ASP A 224 5.22 28.20 8.14
CA ASP A 224 5.05 29.59 7.74
C ASP A 224 4.20 29.67 6.44
N ASP A 225 3.78 30.88 6.07
CA ASP A 225 2.99 31.14 4.85
C ASP A 225 3.68 30.67 3.55
N GLN A 226 4.95 30.24 3.63
CA GLN A 226 5.73 29.64 2.54
C GLN A 226 5.91 28.13 2.69
N GLY A 227 5.28 27.49 3.70
CA GLY A 227 5.31 26.05 3.93
C GLY A 227 6.64 25.54 4.51
N ARG A 228 7.38 26.37 5.25
CA ARG A 228 8.62 25.98 5.95
C ARG A 228 8.35 25.74 7.44
N ALA A 229 8.95 24.70 8.00
CA ALA A 229 8.90 24.46 9.44
C ALA A 229 9.54 25.62 10.20
N ARG A 230 8.80 26.24 11.13
CA ARG A 230 9.37 27.23 12.04
C ARG A 230 10.30 26.53 13.01
N HIS A 231 11.59 26.81 12.93
CA HIS A 231 12.53 26.46 13.98
C HIS A 231 12.20 27.30 15.20
N LEU A 232 11.59 26.70 16.21
CA LEU A 232 11.52 27.28 17.55
C LEU A 232 12.93 27.22 18.16
N SER A 233 13.69 28.28 18.02
CA SER A 233 14.89 28.51 18.84
C SER A 233 14.43 28.80 20.26
N SER A 234 14.69 27.84 21.15
CA SER A 234 14.66 28.03 22.61
C SER A 234 15.95 28.64 23.10
#